data_d8ad926435f032d90282b155ed6afde9
#
_entry.id   d8ad926435f032d90282b155ed6afde9
#
_cell.length_a   1.000
_cell.length_b   1.000
_cell.length_c   1.000
_cell.angle_alpha   90.00
_cell.angle_beta   90.00
_cell.angle_gamma   90.00
#
_symmetry.space_group_name_H-M   'P 1'
#
loop_
_entity.id
_entity.type
_entity.pdbx_description
1 polymer ?
#
loop_
_entity_poly.entity_id
_entity_poly.type
_entity_poly.pdbx_seq_one_letter_code
_entity_poly.pdbx_strand_id
1 'polypeptide(L)'
;MNKHFKEFIFIIISVSPLFLMSLVSNLVEAPTEISYEGLDRKMLLLSNSFLLFFFLLPYFAIRKNSSYSMNLYRIKLIPIFIVIASTLFFIILNAPVIEWNKSVSFPSFMSSFESWALLKEKQLEDLTIYLVSFDNNFEYIIGIVAIALIPGFCEEYFFRGILQKNLNFIIKNHHAAIIISSLLFSAFHLQFYGFFPRLFLGIFFGYLFCWSGSLIYPVIAHAFNNFLSLTVFYAASSGVFGENFDISVNSSPDIPLAVIVLSIIIFIFLLSVLKEKLKEIHEPR
;
A
#
# COMPACT_ATOMS: atom_id res chain seq x y z
N MET A 1 29.22 -5.49 15.77
CA MET A 1 27.93 -5.15 15.13
C MET A 1 27.39 -6.42 14.46
N ASN A 2 26.19 -6.87 14.86
CA ASN A 2 25.57 -8.10 14.37
C ASN A 2 25.39 -8.03 12.83
N LYS A 3 25.53 -9.16 12.12
CA LYS A 3 25.39 -9.27 10.66
C LYS A 3 24.05 -8.67 10.16
N HIS A 4 22.95 -8.99 10.86
CA HIS A 4 21.62 -8.49 10.50
C HIS A 4 21.43 -6.99 10.75
N PHE A 5 22.13 -6.39 11.72
CA PHE A 5 22.13 -4.95 11.92
C PHE A 5 22.86 -4.22 10.78
N LYS A 6 23.95 -4.81 10.25
CA LYS A 6 24.63 -4.30 9.05
C LYS A 6 23.71 -4.37 7.81
N GLU A 7 23.01 -5.50 7.65
CA GLU A 7 22.05 -5.69 6.56
C GLU A 7 20.90 -4.68 6.65
N PHE A 8 20.37 -4.44 7.85
CA PHE A 8 19.31 -3.45 8.09
C PHE A 8 19.77 -2.01 7.76
N ILE A 9 20.95 -1.60 8.24
CA ILE A 9 21.53 -0.28 7.90
C ILE A 9 21.72 -0.16 6.39
N PHE A 10 22.22 -1.21 5.74
CA PHE A 10 22.44 -1.20 4.29
C PHE A 10 21.11 -1.03 3.52
N ILE A 11 20.02 -1.67 3.98
CA ILE A 11 18.69 -1.52 3.40
C ILE A 11 18.21 -0.08 3.52
N ILE A 12 18.32 0.52 4.71
CA ILE A 12 17.92 1.92 4.94
C ILE A 12 18.73 2.84 4.02
N ILE A 13 20.04 2.64 3.94
CA ILE A 13 20.92 3.44 3.06
C ILE A 13 20.53 3.25 1.59
N SER A 14 20.16 2.03 1.17
CA SER A 14 19.80 1.76 -0.23
C SER A 14 18.47 2.41 -0.65
N VAL A 15 17.56 2.64 0.29
CA VAL A 15 16.24 3.26 0.04
C VAL A 15 16.26 4.76 0.34
N SER A 16 17.21 5.23 1.16
CA SER A 16 17.33 6.66 1.52
C SER A 16 17.38 7.61 0.31
N PRO A 17 18.05 7.30 -0.82
CA PRO A 17 18.04 8.18 -2.00
C PRO A 17 16.65 8.38 -2.59
N LEU A 18 15.79 7.32 -2.60
CA LEU A 18 14.42 7.43 -3.09
C LEU A 18 13.58 8.33 -2.16
N PHE A 19 13.74 8.15 -0.86
CA PHE A 19 13.08 8.99 0.14
C PHE A 19 13.57 10.44 0.07
N LEU A 20 14.89 10.66 -0.02
CA LEU A 20 15.47 11.98 -0.17
C LEU A 20 15.06 12.64 -1.47
N MET A 21 15.01 11.91 -2.58
CA MET A 21 14.57 12.43 -3.88
C MET A 21 13.08 12.82 -3.84
N SER A 22 12.23 12.00 -3.20
CA SER A 22 10.84 12.34 -2.94
C SER A 22 10.71 13.55 -2.01
N LEU A 23 11.51 13.65 -0.96
CA LEU A 23 11.55 14.80 -0.05
C LEU A 23 12.00 16.07 -0.78
N VAL A 24 13.07 16.01 -1.57
CA VAL A 24 13.58 17.15 -2.33
C VAL A 24 12.57 17.61 -3.39
N SER A 25 11.96 16.69 -4.13
CA SER A 25 10.90 17.05 -5.10
C SER A 25 9.68 17.69 -4.42
N ASN A 26 9.47 17.42 -3.15
CA ASN A 26 8.39 18.01 -2.35
C ASN A 26 8.78 19.34 -1.69
N LEU A 27 10.08 19.60 -1.48
CA LEU A 27 10.59 20.87 -0.92
C LEU A 27 10.85 21.93 -2.01
N VAL A 28 11.08 21.50 -3.25
CA VAL A 28 11.10 22.43 -4.39
C VAL A 28 9.67 22.91 -4.59
N GLU A 29 9.46 24.23 -4.62
CA GLU A 29 8.16 24.82 -4.89
C GLU A 29 7.62 24.26 -6.21
N ALA A 30 6.74 23.27 -6.10
CA ALA A 30 6.03 22.77 -7.27
C ALA A 30 5.02 23.83 -7.71
N PRO A 31 4.86 24.07 -9.01
CA PRO A 31 3.82 24.97 -9.51
C PRO A 31 2.48 24.54 -8.92
N THR A 32 1.66 25.50 -8.54
CA THR A 32 0.34 25.29 -7.93
C THR A 32 -0.62 24.51 -8.85
N GLU A 33 -0.34 24.52 -10.15
CA GLU A 33 -1.06 23.74 -11.17
C GLU A 33 -0.02 23.00 -12.01
N ILE A 34 -0.08 21.68 -12.00
CA ILE A 34 0.71 20.81 -12.87
C ILE A 34 -0.14 20.54 -14.12
N SER A 35 0.28 21.07 -15.26
CA SER A 35 -0.33 20.67 -16.54
C SER A 35 0.27 19.36 -16.99
N TYR A 36 -0.56 18.36 -17.22
CA TYR A 36 -0.19 17.08 -17.80
C TYR A 36 -0.33 17.07 -19.33
N GLU A 37 -0.64 18.23 -19.96
CA GLU A 37 -0.76 18.36 -21.40
C GLU A 37 0.54 17.99 -22.10
N GLY A 38 0.45 17.12 -23.09
CA GLY A 38 1.62 16.65 -23.86
C GLY A 38 2.43 15.51 -23.19
N LEU A 39 2.08 15.07 -21.98
CA LEU A 39 2.69 13.92 -21.36
C LEU A 39 1.99 12.62 -21.80
N ASP A 40 2.78 11.61 -22.16
CA ASP A 40 2.23 10.26 -22.45
C ASP A 40 1.94 9.54 -21.12
N ARG A 41 0.66 9.31 -20.83
CA ARG A 41 0.20 8.58 -19.64
C ARG A 41 0.85 7.21 -19.50
N LYS A 42 1.03 6.48 -20.60
CA LYS A 42 1.65 5.14 -20.60
C LYS A 42 3.11 5.22 -20.17
N MET A 43 3.83 6.22 -20.68
CA MET A 43 5.22 6.48 -20.28
C MET A 43 5.33 6.83 -18.80
N LEU A 44 4.41 7.62 -18.25
CA LEU A 44 4.38 7.92 -16.81
C LEU A 44 4.06 6.68 -15.97
N LEU A 45 3.10 5.86 -16.37
CA LEU A 45 2.78 4.60 -15.70
C LEU A 45 3.99 3.65 -15.69
N LEU A 46 4.64 3.49 -16.83
CA LEU A 46 5.82 2.62 -16.96
C LEU A 46 7.02 3.14 -16.16
N SER A 47 7.28 4.46 -16.20
CA SER A 47 8.39 5.07 -15.45
C SER A 47 8.19 4.96 -13.95
N ASN A 48 6.98 5.21 -13.44
CA ASN A 48 6.64 5.04 -12.03
C ASN A 48 6.82 3.57 -11.60
N SER A 49 6.32 2.63 -12.41
CA SER A 49 6.50 1.20 -12.15
C SER A 49 7.98 0.80 -12.14
N PHE A 50 8.78 1.37 -13.07
CA PHE A 50 10.22 1.11 -13.11
C PHE A 50 10.93 1.59 -11.84
N LEU A 51 10.55 2.75 -11.30
CA LEU A 51 11.10 3.26 -10.04
C LEU A 51 10.84 2.31 -8.87
N LEU A 52 9.70 1.61 -8.84
CA LEU A 52 9.40 0.64 -7.78
C LEU A 52 10.34 -0.57 -7.77
N PHE A 53 10.97 -0.92 -8.90
CA PHE A 53 11.99 -1.98 -8.92
C PHE A 53 13.23 -1.63 -8.08
N PHE A 54 13.47 -0.35 -7.75
CA PHE A 54 14.52 0.02 -6.81
C PHE A 54 14.31 -0.58 -5.40
N PHE A 55 13.07 -0.87 -5.01
CA PHE A 55 12.80 -1.61 -3.77
C PHE A 55 13.36 -3.03 -3.76
N LEU A 56 13.66 -3.59 -4.94
CA LEU A 56 14.26 -4.93 -5.05
C LEU A 56 15.79 -4.90 -4.97
N LEU A 57 16.44 -3.75 -5.19
CA LEU A 57 17.90 -3.63 -5.19
C LEU A 57 18.56 -4.15 -3.90
N PRO A 58 18.03 -3.86 -2.69
CA PRO A 58 18.61 -4.36 -1.45
C PRO A 58 18.73 -5.88 -1.42
N TYR A 59 17.79 -6.59 -2.04
CA TYR A 59 17.85 -8.05 -2.14
C TYR A 59 19.04 -8.55 -2.93
N PHE A 60 19.29 -7.98 -4.09
CA PHE A 60 20.41 -8.43 -4.93
C PHE A 60 21.75 -8.21 -4.25
N ALA A 61 21.85 -7.17 -3.41
CA ALA A 61 23.03 -6.91 -2.60
C ALA A 61 23.17 -7.87 -1.39
N ILE A 62 22.04 -8.27 -0.77
CA ILE A 62 22.00 -9.10 0.43
C ILE A 62 22.06 -10.60 0.08
N ARG A 63 21.48 -11.03 -1.05
CA ARG A 63 21.36 -12.44 -1.48
C ARG A 63 22.72 -13.17 -1.46
N LYS A 64 23.79 -12.46 -1.75
CA LYS A 64 25.15 -13.06 -1.80
C LYS A 64 25.66 -13.52 -0.42
N ASN A 65 25.04 -13.05 0.68
CA ASN A 65 25.53 -13.25 2.05
C ASN A 65 24.49 -13.73 3.08
N SER A 66 23.24 -14.00 2.69
CA SER A 66 22.19 -14.30 3.66
C SER A 66 21.38 -15.55 3.33
N SER A 67 20.89 -16.22 4.38
CA SER A 67 19.87 -17.28 4.34
C SER A 67 18.47 -16.73 4.02
N TYR A 68 18.37 -15.66 3.25
CA TYR A 68 17.10 -15.08 2.83
C TYR A 68 16.46 -15.94 1.74
N SER A 69 15.68 -16.93 2.14
CA SER A 69 14.76 -17.61 1.23
C SER A 69 13.41 -16.88 1.24
N MET A 70 12.95 -16.44 0.08
CA MET A 70 11.54 -16.11 -0.09
C MET A 70 10.75 -17.43 -0.07
N ASN A 71 9.97 -17.64 0.97
CA ASN A 71 9.04 -18.76 1.01
C ASN A 71 7.84 -18.47 0.10
N LEU A 72 8.03 -18.67 -1.21
CA LEU A 72 6.93 -18.72 -2.17
C LEU A 72 6.26 -20.10 -2.22
N TYR A 73 6.82 -21.09 -1.52
CA TYR A 73 6.57 -22.53 -1.71
C TYR A 73 5.28 -23.06 -1.08
N ARG A 74 4.51 -22.25 -0.35
CA ARG A 74 3.37 -22.78 0.40
C ARG A 74 2.09 -22.05 0.04
N ILE A 75 1.72 -22.15 -1.25
CA ILE A 75 0.48 -21.57 -1.75
C ILE A 75 -0.64 -22.59 -1.52
N LYS A 76 -1.68 -22.20 -0.78
CA LYS A 76 -2.94 -22.94 -0.66
C LYS A 76 -4.09 -22.06 -1.15
N LEU A 77 -4.99 -22.61 -1.96
CA LEU A 77 -6.07 -21.86 -2.59
C LEU A 77 -7.09 -21.31 -1.57
N ILE A 78 -7.47 -22.13 -0.56
CA ILE A 78 -8.46 -21.71 0.44
C ILE A 78 -8.02 -20.43 1.17
N PRO A 79 -6.80 -20.31 1.72
CA PRO A 79 -6.33 -19.04 2.30
C PRO A 79 -6.35 -17.87 1.33
N ILE A 80 -6.09 -18.07 0.03
CA ILE A 80 -6.16 -16.99 -0.97
C ILE A 80 -7.57 -16.41 -1.05
N PHE A 81 -8.61 -17.25 -1.14
CA PHE A 81 -9.99 -16.77 -1.17
C PHE A 81 -10.37 -16.05 0.13
N ILE A 82 -9.91 -16.55 1.28
CA ILE A 82 -10.16 -15.88 2.56
C ILE A 82 -9.43 -14.54 2.63
N VAL A 83 -8.21 -14.43 2.12
CA VAL A 83 -7.46 -13.16 2.03
C VAL A 83 -8.22 -12.15 1.17
N ILE A 84 -8.68 -12.55 -0.02
CA ILE A 84 -9.47 -11.67 -0.92
C ILE A 84 -10.74 -11.21 -0.21
N ALA A 85 -11.50 -12.13 0.40
CA ALA A 85 -12.70 -11.79 1.16
C ALA A 85 -12.39 -10.84 2.34
N SER A 86 -11.34 -11.12 3.11
CA SER A 86 -10.89 -10.26 4.21
C SER A 86 -10.51 -8.86 3.71
N THR A 87 -9.86 -8.76 2.55
CA THR A 87 -9.49 -7.47 1.96
C THR A 87 -10.72 -6.65 1.56
N LEU A 88 -11.77 -7.29 1.02
CA LEU A 88 -13.04 -6.62 0.72
C LEU A 88 -13.68 -6.01 1.98
N PHE A 89 -13.79 -6.78 3.07
CA PHE A 89 -14.33 -6.26 4.32
C PHE A 89 -13.40 -5.21 4.94
N PHE A 90 -12.09 -5.37 4.82
CA PHE A 90 -11.15 -4.36 5.27
C PHE A 90 -11.35 -3.01 4.55
N ILE A 91 -11.58 -2.99 3.24
CA ILE A 91 -11.87 -1.78 2.47
C ILE A 91 -13.12 -1.06 3.02
N ILE A 92 -14.19 -1.81 3.31
CA ILE A 92 -15.40 -1.25 3.93
C ILE A 92 -15.09 -0.65 5.30
N LEU A 93 -14.30 -1.33 6.12
CA LEU A 93 -13.92 -0.85 7.45
C LEU A 93 -12.95 0.34 7.42
N ASN A 94 -12.19 0.46 6.35
CA ASN A 94 -11.25 1.56 6.20
C ASN A 94 -11.91 2.86 5.71
N ALA A 95 -13.12 2.79 5.12
CA ALA A 95 -13.84 3.95 4.63
C ALA A 95 -14.09 5.02 5.71
N PRO A 96 -14.65 4.73 6.90
CA PRO A 96 -14.79 5.71 7.96
C PRO A 96 -13.44 6.25 8.49
N VAL A 97 -12.37 5.48 8.38
CA VAL A 97 -11.02 5.94 8.73
C VAL A 97 -10.51 6.98 7.73
N ILE A 98 -10.80 6.78 6.43
CA ILE A 98 -10.49 7.74 5.37
C ILE A 98 -11.21 9.07 5.67
N GLU A 99 -12.51 9.05 5.92
CA GLU A 99 -13.27 10.27 6.22
C GLU A 99 -12.80 10.96 7.50
N TRP A 100 -12.55 10.18 8.56
CA TRP A 100 -11.97 10.72 9.77
C TRP A 100 -10.60 11.37 9.52
N ASN A 101 -9.70 10.71 8.79
CA ASN A 101 -8.36 11.24 8.53
C ASN A 101 -8.41 12.55 7.73
N LYS A 102 -9.35 12.69 6.80
CA LYS A 102 -9.57 13.91 6.04
C LYS A 102 -10.13 15.05 6.90
N SER A 103 -10.93 14.73 7.90
CA SER A 103 -11.52 15.74 8.81
C SER A 103 -10.51 16.28 9.84
N VAL A 104 -9.29 15.72 9.91
CA VAL A 104 -8.25 16.18 10.84
C VAL A 104 -7.77 17.57 10.42
N SER A 105 -7.90 18.53 11.32
CA SER A 105 -7.35 19.88 11.20
C SER A 105 -6.20 20.09 12.18
N PHE A 106 -5.23 20.91 11.80
CA PHE A 106 -4.07 21.19 12.62
C PHE A 106 -4.27 22.46 13.47
N PRO A 107 -3.62 22.53 14.65
CA PRO A 107 -3.60 23.77 15.43
C PRO A 107 -2.97 24.92 14.61
N SER A 108 -3.37 26.15 14.93
CA SER A 108 -2.95 27.35 14.20
C SER A 108 -1.43 27.53 14.06
N PHE A 109 -0.65 27.04 15.03
CA PHE A 109 0.82 27.09 14.96
C PHE A 109 1.41 26.13 13.90
N MET A 110 0.62 25.19 13.35
CA MET A 110 0.99 24.27 12.28
C MET A 110 0.35 24.63 10.94
N SER A 111 -0.22 25.83 10.78
CA SER A 111 -0.94 26.23 9.56
C SER A 111 -0.10 26.11 8.28
N SER A 112 1.19 26.40 8.34
CA SER A 112 2.10 26.24 7.21
C SER A 112 2.27 24.77 6.80
N PHE A 113 2.32 23.86 7.78
CA PHE A 113 2.37 22.41 7.52
C PHE A 113 1.04 21.94 6.92
N GLU A 114 -0.09 22.38 7.45
CA GLU A 114 -1.42 22.03 6.94
C GLU A 114 -1.60 22.48 5.49
N SER A 115 -1.24 23.73 5.18
CA SER A 115 -1.29 24.25 3.82
C SER A 115 -0.42 23.45 2.85
N TRP A 116 0.79 23.08 3.28
CA TRP A 116 1.68 22.20 2.51
C TRP A 116 1.08 20.80 2.32
N ALA A 117 0.52 20.19 3.35
CA ALA A 117 -0.09 18.85 3.29
C ALA A 117 -1.30 18.82 2.34
N LEU A 118 -2.17 19.85 2.40
CA LEU A 118 -3.33 19.99 1.51
C LEU A 118 -2.89 20.18 0.04
N LEU A 119 -1.85 21.00 -0.20
CA LEU A 119 -1.32 21.18 -1.55
C LEU A 119 -0.77 19.88 -2.11
N LYS A 120 -0.04 19.10 -1.30
CA LYS A 120 0.51 17.79 -1.71
C LYS A 120 -0.59 16.77 -1.98
N GLU A 121 -1.61 16.73 -1.14
CA GLU A 121 -2.76 15.86 -1.35
C GLU A 121 -3.42 16.16 -2.69
N LYS A 122 -3.71 17.44 -2.97
CA LYS A 122 -4.31 17.86 -4.24
C LYS A 122 -3.43 17.48 -5.44
N GLN A 123 -2.11 17.76 -5.40
CA GLN A 123 -1.20 17.41 -6.48
C GLN A 123 -1.18 15.91 -6.79
N LEU A 124 -1.18 15.08 -5.72
CA LEU A 124 -1.17 13.63 -5.89
C LEU A 124 -2.53 13.09 -6.32
N GLU A 125 -3.63 13.72 -5.92
CA GLU A 125 -4.96 13.41 -6.40
C GLU A 125 -5.09 13.71 -7.90
N ASP A 126 -4.69 14.91 -8.35
CA ASP A 126 -4.71 15.32 -9.75
C ASP A 126 -3.86 14.37 -10.62
N LEU A 127 -2.66 14.02 -10.13
CA LEU A 127 -1.81 13.03 -10.81
C LEU A 127 -2.48 11.66 -10.88
N THR A 128 -3.09 11.21 -9.79
CA THR A 128 -3.77 9.91 -9.75
C THR A 128 -4.94 9.90 -10.74
N ILE A 129 -5.78 10.92 -10.73
CA ILE A 129 -6.90 11.07 -11.68
C ILE A 129 -6.39 10.99 -13.11
N TYR A 130 -5.31 11.72 -13.43
CA TYR A 130 -4.71 11.67 -14.76
C TYR A 130 -4.24 10.27 -15.13
N LEU A 131 -3.55 9.58 -14.22
CA LEU A 131 -3.00 8.24 -14.48
C LEU A 131 -4.07 7.15 -14.65
N VAL A 132 -5.23 7.28 -13.99
CA VAL A 132 -6.30 6.27 -14.01
C VAL A 132 -7.45 6.61 -14.97
N SER A 133 -7.40 7.77 -15.64
CA SER A 133 -8.36 8.16 -16.68
C SER A 133 -8.04 7.48 -18.02
N PHE A 134 -8.28 6.17 -18.10
CA PHE A 134 -7.97 5.36 -19.27
C PHE A 134 -8.94 5.61 -20.42
N ASP A 135 -8.42 5.73 -21.64
CA ASP A 135 -9.22 5.94 -22.84
C ASP A 135 -9.77 4.62 -23.42
N ASN A 136 -9.20 3.49 -23.04
CA ASN A 136 -9.59 2.18 -23.53
C ASN A 136 -9.14 1.02 -22.63
N ASN A 137 -9.69 -0.17 -22.88
CA ASN A 137 -9.41 -1.38 -22.10
C ASN A 137 -7.92 -1.78 -22.10
N PHE A 138 -7.17 -1.46 -23.15
CA PHE A 138 -5.73 -1.79 -23.21
C PHE A 138 -4.94 -0.94 -22.21
N GLU A 139 -5.23 0.34 -22.11
CA GLU A 139 -4.64 1.23 -21.08
C GLU A 139 -5.02 0.80 -19.68
N TYR A 140 -6.28 0.39 -19.47
CA TYR A 140 -6.72 -0.16 -18.19
C TYR A 140 -5.92 -1.41 -17.78
N ILE A 141 -5.63 -2.33 -18.74
CA ILE A 141 -4.78 -3.51 -18.48
C ILE A 141 -3.35 -3.09 -18.09
N ILE A 142 -2.78 -2.10 -18.78
CA ILE A 142 -1.47 -1.54 -18.40
C ILE A 142 -1.56 -0.94 -16.98
N GLY A 143 -2.63 -0.22 -16.67
CA GLY A 143 -2.89 0.33 -15.35
C GLY A 143 -2.95 -0.75 -14.25
N ILE A 144 -3.61 -1.89 -14.50
CA ILE A 144 -3.63 -3.02 -13.56
C ILE A 144 -2.20 -3.49 -13.26
N VAL A 145 -1.37 -3.66 -14.29
CA VAL A 145 0.02 -4.10 -14.11
C VAL A 145 0.82 -3.04 -13.34
N ALA A 146 0.72 -1.78 -13.76
CA ALA A 146 1.55 -0.68 -13.26
C ALA A 146 1.15 -0.18 -11.85
N ILE A 147 -0.15 -0.20 -11.53
CA ILE A 147 -0.69 0.40 -10.29
C ILE A 147 -1.07 -0.68 -9.27
N ALA A 148 -1.45 -1.90 -9.71
CA ALA A 148 -1.86 -2.92 -8.78
C ALA A 148 -0.80 -4.03 -8.59
N LEU A 149 -0.33 -4.66 -9.65
CA LEU A 149 0.53 -5.84 -9.53
C LEU A 149 1.97 -5.50 -9.14
N ILE A 150 2.58 -4.53 -9.83
CA ILE A 150 3.99 -4.15 -9.58
C ILE A 150 4.15 -3.54 -8.17
N PRO A 151 3.34 -2.54 -7.75
CA PRO A 151 3.42 -2.02 -6.39
C PRO A 151 3.14 -3.10 -5.35
N GLY A 152 2.06 -3.88 -5.52
CA GLY A 152 1.72 -4.98 -4.60
C GLY A 152 2.86 -5.96 -4.39
N PHE A 153 3.66 -6.24 -5.43
CA PHE A 153 4.83 -7.11 -5.31
C PHE A 153 6.05 -6.38 -4.72
N CYS A 154 6.46 -5.26 -5.30
CA CYS A 154 7.70 -4.57 -4.94
C CYS A 154 7.67 -4.02 -3.52
N GLU A 155 6.55 -3.42 -3.12
CA GLU A 155 6.39 -2.84 -1.80
C GLU A 155 6.29 -3.92 -0.72
N GLU A 156 5.49 -4.97 -0.93
CA GLU A 156 5.42 -6.07 0.05
C GLU A 156 6.74 -6.80 0.18
N TYR A 157 7.45 -6.95 -0.92
CA TYR A 157 8.78 -7.52 -0.89
C TYR A 157 9.72 -6.73 0.01
N PHE A 158 9.74 -5.40 -0.12
CA PHE A 158 10.59 -4.53 0.69
C PHE A 158 10.09 -4.43 2.13
N PHE A 159 8.83 -4.02 2.33
CA PHE A 159 8.32 -3.72 3.67
C PHE A 159 8.14 -4.98 4.53
N ARG A 160 7.67 -6.09 3.98
CA ARG A 160 7.42 -7.34 4.73
C ARG A 160 8.59 -8.29 4.62
N GLY A 161 9.06 -8.53 3.41
CA GLY A 161 10.15 -9.47 3.14
C GLY A 161 11.49 -9.04 3.71
N ILE A 162 11.79 -7.75 3.71
CA ILE A 162 13.07 -7.21 4.16
C ILE A 162 12.92 -6.45 5.47
N LEU A 163 12.19 -5.34 5.48
CA LEU A 163 12.15 -4.40 6.60
C LEU A 163 11.52 -5.02 7.85
N GLN A 164 10.28 -5.50 7.76
CA GLN A 164 9.57 -6.11 8.90
C GLN A 164 10.33 -7.31 9.46
N LYS A 165 10.88 -8.16 8.58
CA LYS A 165 11.66 -9.33 9.00
C LYS A 165 12.91 -8.94 9.78
N ASN A 166 13.66 -7.93 9.32
CA ASN A 166 14.84 -7.44 10.03
C ASN A 166 14.49 -6.73 11.34
N LEU A 167 13.41 -5.92 11.36
CA LEU A 167 12.90 -5.30 12.58
C LEU A 167 12.53 -6.36 13.61
N ASN A 168 11.82 -7.42 13.21
CA ASN A 168 11.45 -8.51 14.11
C ASN A 168 12.68 -9.24 14.66
N PHE A 169 13.70 -9.43 13.86
CA PHE A 169 14.96 -10.05 14.31
C PHE A 169 15.68 -9.19 15.37
N ILE A 170 15.70 -7.86 15.18
CA ILE A 170 16.37 -6.92 16.08
C ILE A 170 15.57 -6.73 17.36
N ILE A 171 14.27 -6.44 17.24
CA ILE A 171 13.37 -6.06 18.36
C ILE A 171 12.89 -7.31 19.10
N LYS A 172 12.86 -8.47 18.45
CA LYS A 172 12.32 -9.75 18.94
C LYS A 172 10.84 -9.64 19.37
N ASN A 173 10.10 -8.76 18.74
CA ASN A 173 8.68 -8.55 18.94
C ASN A 173 8.01 -8.31 17.58
N HIS A 174 7.23 -9.29 17.12
CA HIS A 174 6.60 -9.22 15.81
C HIS A 174 5.52 -8.13 15.72
N HIS A 175 4.81 -7.82 16.81
CA HIS A 175 3.82 -6.73 16.83
C HIS A 175 4.49 -5.36 16.63
N ALA A 176 5.59 -5.11 17.36
CA ALA A 176 6.36 -3.88 17.21
C ALA A 176 6.96 -3.76 15.80
N ALA A 177 7.50 -4.87 15.25
CA ALA A 177 8.04 -4.90 13.90
C ALA A 177 6.97 -4.60 12.84
N ILE A 178 5.76 -5.15 12.99
CA ILE A 178 4.63 -4.87 12.10
C ILE A 178 4.25 -3.39 12.17
N ILE A 179 4.07 -2.84 13.37
CA ILE A 179 3.65 -1.44 13.55
C ILE A 179 4.69 -0.49 12.95
N ILE A 180 5.98 -0.67 13.27
CA ILE A 180 7.06 0.20 12.75
C ILE A 180 7.17 0.09 11.23
N SER A 181 7.13 -1.11 10.67
CA SER A 181 7.15 -1.30 9.21
C SER A 181 5.94 -0.64 8.54
N SER A 182 4.76 -0.70 9.16
CA SER A 182 3.53 -0.11 8.61
C SER A 182 3.51 1.43 8.73
N LEU A 183 4.09 1.98 9.79
CA LEU A 183 4.30 3.42 9.94
C LEU A 183 5.23 3.94 8.82
N LEU A 184 6.33 3.24 8.56
CA LEU A 184 7.27 3.60 7.50
C LEU A 184 6.64 3.41 6.11
N PHE A 185 5.85 2.35 5.91
CA PHE A 185 5.08 2.13 4.68
C PHE A 185 4.14 3.31 4.40
N SER A 186 3.35 3.72 5.39
CA SER A 186 2.43 4.85 5.22
C SER A 186 3.16 6.18 5.03
N ALA A 187 4.20 6.45 5.83
CA ALA A 187 4.98 7.68 5.75
C ALA A 187 5.70 7.85 4.40
N PHE A 188 6.09 6.74 3.78
CA PHE A 188 6.77 6.75 2.48
C PHE A 188 5.93 7.37 1.35
N HIS A 189 4.60 7.31 1.46
CA HIS A 189 3.69 7.91 0.48
C HIS A 189 3.60 9.44 0.56
N LEU A 190 4.09 10.06 1.65
CA LEU A 190 4.09 11.52 1.87
C LEU A 190 2.69 12.18 1.76
N GLN A 191 1.63 11.43 2.01
CA GLN A 191 0.24 11.88 2.01
C GLN A 191 -0.33 11.82 3.42
N PHE A 192 -0.53 12.99 4.04
CA PHE A 192 -1.01 13.05 5.43
C PHE A 192 -2.47 12.60 5.55
N TYR A 193 -3.33 13.04 4.64
CA TYR A 193 -4.76 12.73 4.66
C TYR A 193 -5.11 11.30 4.22
N GLY A 194 -4.11 10.55 3.77
CA GLY A 194 -4.18 9.11 3.54
C GLY A 194 -3.32 8.28 4.50
N PHE A 195 -2.70 8.91 5.53
CA PHE A 195 -1.73 8.24 6.39
C PHE A 195 -2.32 7.10 7.21
N PHE A 196 -3.38 7.35 7.97
CA PHE A 196 -3.97 6.32 8.84
C PHE A 196 -4.63 5.18 8.06
N PRO A 197 -5.38 5.42 6.98
CA PRO A 197 -5.88 4.34 6.12
C PRO A 197 -4.79 3.40 5.63
N ARG A 198 -3.66 3.95 5.16
CA ARG A 198 -2.50 3.15 4.70
C ARG A 198 -1.76 2.47 5.83
N LEU A 199 -1.68 3.09 7.00
CA LEU A 199 -1.11 2.48 8.20
C LEU A 199 -1.87 1.21 8.58
N PHE A 200 -3.21 1.26 8.64
CA PHE A 200 -4.02 0.10 8.98
C PHE A 200 -3.95 -0.98 7.90
N LEU A 201 -3.91 -0.59 6.62
CA LEU A 201 -3.66 -1.51 5.51
C LEU A 201 -2.29 -2.20 5.67
N GLY A 202 -1.27 -1.41 6.01
CA GLY A 202 0.06 -1.91 6.31
C GLY A 202 0.09 -2.92 7.44
N ILE A 203 -0.62 -2.65 8.53
CA ILE A 203 -0.75 -3.56 9.68
C ILE A 203 -1.42 -4.88 9.25
N PHE A 204 -2.49 -4.80 8.48
CA PHE A 204 -3.18 -5.98 7.95
C PHE A 204 -2.23 -6.85 7.11
N PHE A 205 -1.52 -6.28 6.13
CA PHE A 205 -0.54 -7.00 5.32
C PHE A 205 0.61 -7.57 6.16
N GLY A 206 1.06 -6.81 7.18
CA GLY A 206 2.09 -7.24 8.12
C GLY A 206 1.71 -8.50 8.90
N TYR A 207 0.45 -8.60 9.33
CA TYR A 207 -0.06 -9.81 9.99
C TYR A 207 -0.22 -10.99 9.04
N LEU A 208 -0.68 -10.76 7.79
CA LEU A 208 -0.74 -11.82 6.78
C LEU A 208 0.64 -12.45 6.57
N PHE A 209 1.68 -11.64 6.47
CA PHE A 209 3.06 -12.12 6.37
C PHE A 209 3.51 -12.86 7.64
N CYS A 210 3.23 -12.30 8.82
CA CYS A 210 3.62 -12.88 10.10
C CYS A 210 3.00 -14.27 10.32
N TRP A 211 1.72 -14.45 10.00
CA TRP A 211 1.02 -15.72 10.19
C TRP A 211 1.40 -16.79 9.17
N SER A 212 1.65 -16.39 7.94
CA SER A 212 1.92 -17.32 6.84
C SER A 212 3.41 -17.64 6.65
N GLY A 213 4.29 -16.73 7.05
CA GLY A 213 5.72 -16.78 6.67
C GLY A 213 5.94 -16.65 5.15
N SER A 214 4.92 -16.28 4.37
CA SER A 214 4.94 -16.20 2.90
C SER A 214 4.52 -14.82 2.42
N LEU A 215 5.25 -14.26 1.44
CA LEU A 215 4.93 -12.98 0.83
C LEU A 215 3.70 -13.03 -0.08
N ILE A 216 3.29 -14.21 -0.54
CA ILE A 216 2.22 -14.33 -1.53
C ILE A 216 0.89 -13.78 -1.01
N TYR A 217 0.57 -13.97 0.28
CA TYR A 217 -0.69 -13.53 0.86
C TYR A 217 -0.80 -12.01 0.99
N PRO A 218 0.19 -11.28 1.55
CA PRO A 218 0.14 -9.82 1.55
C PRO A 218 0.25 -9.24 0.13
N VAL A 219 1.03 -9.85 -0.79
CA VAL A 219 1.08 -9.43 -2.21
C VAL A 219 -0.30 -9.53 -2.86
N ILE A 220 -1.02 -10.64 -2.67
CA ILE A 220 -2.38 -10.81 -3.21
C ILE A 220 -3.33 -9.79 -2.59
N ALA A 221 -3.29 -9.58 -1.26
CA ALA A 221 -4.14 -8.61 -0.59
C ALA A 221 -3.89 -7.18 -1.10
N HIS A 222 -2.63 -6.79 -1.23
CA HIS A 222 -2.23 -5.47 -1.71
C HIS A 222 -2.62 -5.27 -3.19
N ALA A 223 -2.22 -6.20 -4.06
CA ALA A 223 -2.58 -6.14 -5.46
C ALA A 223 -4.10 -6.12 -5.68
N PHE A 224 -4.85 -6.89 -4.90
CA PHE A 224 -6.31 -6.91 -4.97
C PHE A 224 -6.93 -5.59 -4.48
N ASN A 225 -6.42 -5.01 -3.39
CA ASN A 225 -6.85 -3.69 -2.90
C ASN A 225 -6.68 -2.62 -4.00
N ASN A 226 -5.50 -2.55 -4.62
CA ASN A 226 -5.21 -1.57 -5.66
C ASN A 226 -6.01 -1.86 -6.94
N PHE A 227 -6.14 -3.12 -7.33
CA PHE A 227 -6.95 -3.54 -8.46
C PHE A 227 -8.42 -3.13 -8.30
N LEU A 228 -9.00 -3.36 -7.11
CA LEU A 228 -10.40 -3.02 -6.88
C LEU A 228 -10.61 -1.50 -6.92
N SER A 229 -9.73 -0.72 -6.28
CA SER A 229 -9.79 0.74 -6.32
C SER A 229 -9.69 1.28 -7.74
N LEU A 230 -8.74 0.75 -8.54
CA LEU A 230 -8.58 1.12 -9.94
C LEU A 230 -9.80 0.75 -10.78
N THR A 231 -10.37 -0.44 -10.54
CA THR A 231 -11.54 -0.95 -11.29
C THR A 231 -12.78 -0.12 -11.00
N VAL A 232 -13.03 0.22 -9.73
CA VAL A 232 -14.15 1.07 -9.32
C VAL A 232 -14.02 2.45 -9.96
N PHE A 233 -12.81 3.03 -9.95
CA PHE A 233 -12.56 4.31 -10.59
C PHE A 233 -12.82 4.25 -12.11
N TYR A 234 -12.27 3.24 -12.79
CA TYR A 234 -12.47 3.07 -14.24
C TYR A 234 -13.95 2.83 -14.60
N ALA A 235 -14.67 2.03 -13.82
CA ALA A 235 -16.09 1.80 -14.02
C ALA A 235 -16.90 3.11 -13.82
N ALA A 236 -16.54 3.91 -12.83
CA ALA A 236 -17.18 5.20 -12.57
C ALA A 236 -16.91 6.20 -13.70
N SER A 237 -15.66 6.32 -14.16
CA SER A 237 -15.30 7.21 -15.29
C SER A 237 -15.93 6.77 -16.62
N SER A 238 -16.24 5.49 -16.76
CA SER A 238 -16.95 4.93 -17.91
C SER A 238 -18.49 5.07 -17.82
N GLY A 239 -19.03 5.75 -16.79
CA GLY A 239 -20.45 5.99 -16.62
C GLY A 239 -21.27 4.79 -16.11
N VAL A 240 -20.63 3.71 -15.67
CA VAL A 240 -21.30 2.49 -15.19
C VAL A 240 -22.22 2.78 -13.99
N PHE A 241 -21.84 3.74 -13.13
CA PHE A 241 -22.59 4.11 -11.93
C PHE A 241 -23.52 5.31 -12.14
N GLY A 242 -23.65 5.83 -13.38
CA GLY A 242 -24.46 7.00 -13.74
C GLY A 242 -23.69 8.31 -13.63
N GLU A 243 -24.23 9.37 -14.26
CA GLU A 243 -23.57 10.68 -14.42
C GLU A 243 -23.36 11.45 -13.08
N ASN A 244 -24.08 11.09 -12.03
CA ASN A 244 -24.02 11.77 -10.72
C ASN A 244 -23.07 11.07 -9.73
N PHE A 245 -22.33 10.04 -10.15
CA PHE A 245 -21.38 9.37 -9.26
C PHE A 245 -20.11 10.23 -9.15
N ASP A 246 -19.84 10.74 -7.94
CA ASP A 246 -18.64 11.52 -7.66
C ASP A 246 -17.40 10.64 -7.73
N ILE A 247 -16.52 10.93 -8.70
CA ILE A 247 -15.28 10.19 -8.98
C ILE A 247 -14.11 10.78 -8.18
N SER A 248 -14.32 11.42 -7.05
CA SER A 248 -13.16 11.84 -6.26
C SER A 248 -12.40 10.62 -5.74
N VAL A 249 -11.11 10.55 -6.06
CA VAL A 249 -10.21 9.44 -5.64
C VAL A 249 -10.21 9.27 -4.11
N ASN A 250 -10.56 10.34 -3.43
CA ASN A 250 -10.53 10.44 -1.99
C ASN A 250 -11.91 10.39 -1.32
N SER A 251 -13.04 10.31 -2.03
CA SER A 251 -14.35 10.15 -1.38
C SER A 251 -14.59 8.71 -0.99
N SER A 252 -15.15 8.50 0.18
CA SER A 252 -15.74 7.22 0.56
C SER A 252 -17.26 7.36 0.63
N PRO A 253 -18.01 6.37 0.16
CA PRO A 253 -19.46 6.40 0.25
C PRO A 253 -19.92 6.41 1.71
N ASP A 254 -21.03 7.07 2.00
CA ASP A 254 -21.70 6.96 3.30
C ASP A 254 -22.15 5.52 3.54
N ILE A 255 -21.42 4.83 4.41
CA ILE A 255 -21.70 3.42 4.73
C ILE A 255 -22.59 3.37 5.98
N PRO A 256 -23.78 2.77 5.90
CA PRO A 256 -24.66 2.62 7.06
C PRO A 256 -23.95 1.89 8.21
N LEU A 257 -24.14 2.38 9.45
CA LEU A 257 -23.52 1.82 10.64
C LEU A 257 -23.74 0.31 10.77
N ALA A 258 -24.92 -0.19 10.40
CA ALA A 258 -25.22 -1.62 10.43
C ALA A 258 -24.29 -2.43 9.51
N VAL A 259 -23.93 -1.88 8.34
CA VAL A 259 -23.00 -2.53 7.40
C VAL A 259 -21.59 -2.53 7.98
N ILE A 260 -21.18 -1.45 8.64
CA ILE A 260 -19.88 -1.38 9.32
C ILE A 260 -19.80 -2.44 10.42
N VAL A 261 -20.80 -2.50 11.31
CA VAL A 261 -20.85 -3.48 12.42
C VAL A 261 -20.81 -4.92 11.89
N LEU A 262 -21.62 -5.23 10.86
CA LEU A 262 -21.62 -6.55 10.24
C LEU A 262 -20.25 -6.87 9.62
N SER A 263 -19.65 -5.90 8.95
CA SER A 263 -18.31 -6.04 8.35
C SER A 263 -17.23 -6.30 9.40
N ILE A 264 -17.30 -5.67 10.58
CA ILE A 264 -16.39 -5.95 11.70
C ILE A 264 -16.51 -7.43 12.11
N ILE A 265 -17.74 -7.91 12.32
CA ILE A 265 -17.97 -9.29 12.77
C ILE A 265 -17.43 -10.29 11.75
N ILE A 266 -17.76 -10.08 10.46
CA ILE A 266 -17.30 -10.96 9.38
C ILE A 266 -15.78 -10.88 9.25
N PHE A 267 -15.18 -9.68 9.30
CA PHE A 267 -13.73 -9.50 9.18
C PHE A 267 -12.98 -10.23 10.32
N ILE A 268 -13.41 -10.06 11.57
CA ILE A 268 -12.81 -10.76 12.72
C ILE A 268 -12.93 -12.28 12.56
N PHE A 269 -14.10 -12.77 12.13
CA PHE A 269 -14.31 -14.19 11.85
C PHE A 269 -13.35 -14.70 10.76
N LEU A 270 -13.28 -14.00 9.62
CA LEU A 270 -12.38 -14.36 8.52
C LEU A 270 -10.92 -14.36 8.97
N LEU A 271 -10.48 -13.34 9.74
CA LEU A 271 -9.12 -13.28 10.27
C LEU A 271 -8.82 -14.45 11.22
N SER A 272 -9.77 -14.87 12.06
CA SER A 272 -9.56 -15.99 12.97
C SER A 272 -9.36 -17.31 12.20
N VAL A 273 -10.22 -17.58 11.22
CA VAL A 273 -10.10 -18.75 10.33
C VAL A 273 -8.81 -18.69 9.52
N LEU A 274 -8.48 -17.51 8.96
CA LEU A 274 -7.26 -17.30 8.15
C LEU A 274 -6.00 -17.56 8.96
N LYS A 275 -5.94 -17.03 10.19
CA LYS A 275 -4.79 -17.23 11.09
C LYS A 275 -4.51 -18.70 11.34
N GLU A 276 -5.54 -19.52 11.58
CA GLU A 276 -5.39 -20.98 11.76
C GLU A 276 -4.89 -21.65 10.48
N LYS A 277 -5.52 -21.33 9.34
CA LYS A 277 -5.14 -21.89 8.04
C LYS A 277 -3.73 -21.52 7.61
N LEU A 278 -3.26 -20.31 7.93
CA LEU A 278 -1.91 -19.87 7.62
C LEU A 278 -0.86 -20.49 8.55
N LYS A 279 -1.18 -20.73 9.84
CA LYS A 279 -0.30 -21.46 10.75
C LYS A 279 -0.03 -22.90 10.26
N GLU A 280 -1.05 -23.61 9.75
CA GLU A 280 -0.88 -24.92 9.14
C GLU A 280 0.11 -24.94 7.96
N ILE A 281 0.38 -23.77 7.38
CA ILE A 281 1.34 -23.60 6.29
C ILE A 281 2.75 -23.34 6.83
N HIS A 282 2.84 -22.59 7.93
CA HIS A 282 4.11 -22.18 8.52
C HIS A 282 4.78 -23.34 9.31
N GLU A 283 3.98 -24.13 10.00
CA GLU A 283 4.46 -25.31 10.76
C GLU A 283 4.19 -26.58 9.94
N PRO A 284 5.19 -27.20 9.31
CA PRO A 284 5.01 -28.52 8.70
C PRO A 284 4.79 -29.55 9.80
N ARG A 285 3.75 -30.38 9.65
CA ARG A 285 3.56 -31.60 10.43
C ARG A 285 4.71 -32.57 10.22
#